data_0423a63a02cbb82f49b25e69b2a0711d
#
_entry.id   0423a63a02cbb82f49b25e69b2a0711d
#
_cell.length_a   1.000
_cell.length_b   1.000
_cell.length_c   1.000
_cell.angle_alpha   90.00
_cell.angle_beta   90.00
_cell.angle_gamma   90.00
#
_symmetry.space_group_name_H-M   'P 1'
#
loop_
_entity.id
_entity.type
_entity.pdbx_description
1 polymer ?
#
loop_
_entity_poly.entity_id
_entity_poly.type
_entity_poly.pdbx_seq_one_letter_code
_entity_poly.pdbx_strand_id
1 'polypeptide(L)'
;MSSFADTFSNPSYIQGLTIITTGQAKGLLYVESPNDIGFWRYIVERVCPGRYEIKAASKLKANGKRTLEPEYSKLHKDYIVGVDGDMDYLCPLRNSYANELNGSVYILHTFSYAKESLQCSLEAVEDIMNRLIFDSPVDNEIARAMSDLSHAIYDAVTIHLYRHNSMPQQYHDGSLWPLLKMPSNVSLLNKKDLTVNISALNDLRVALSNFIQSNVILPQEREGFDSYVAELTSKG
;
A
#
# COMPACT_ATOMS: atom_id res chain seq x y z
N MET A 1 -11.19 -32.32 -14.80
CA MET A 1 -10.86 -32.21 -13.35
C MET A 1 -11.03 -30.74 -13.02
N SER A 2 -11.93 -30.39 -12.07
CA SER A 2 -12.02 -29.03 -11.55
C SER A 2 -10.68 -28.68 -10.90
N SER A 3 -10.15 -27.48 -11.18
CA SER A 3 -8.91 -27.06 -10.53
C SER A 3 -9.18 -26.83 -9.03
N PHE A 4 -8.16 -26.89 -8.22
CA PHE A 4 -8.27 -26.58 -6.77
C PHE A 4 -8.91 -25.19 -6.56
N ALA A 5 -8.64 -24.28 -7.46
CA ALA A 5 -9.23 -22.93 -7.49
C ALA A 5 -10.75 -22.93 -7.72
N ASP A 6 -11.29 -23.86 -8.54
CA ASP A 6 -12.74 -23.95 -8.77
C ASP A 6 -13.50 -24.40 -7.51
N THR A 7 -12.80 -25.05 -6.60
CA THR A 7 -13.36 -25.55 -5.34
C THR A 7 -13.68 -24.40 -4.37
N PHE A 8 -12.83 -23.37 -4.30
CA PHE A 8 -13.05 -22.19 -3.44
C PHE A 8 -14.14 -21.25 -3.95
N SER A 9 -14.53 -21.33 -5.23
CA SER A 9 -15.68 -20.58 -5.75
C SER A 9 -17.02 -21.08 -5.18
N ASN A 10 -17.06 -22.23 -4.49
CA ASN A 10 -18.27 -22.79 -3.90
C ASN A 10 -18.37 -22.42 -2.40
N PRO A 11 -19.35 -21.56 -2.01
CA PRO A 11 -19.55 -21.16 -0.62
C PRO A 11 -19.78 -22.33 0.35
N SER A 12 -20.49 -23.37 -0.08
CA SER A 12 -20.77 -24.55 0.76
C SER A 12 -19.49 -25.34 1.05
N TYR A 13 -18.55 -25.39 0.13
CA TYR A 13 -17.25 -26.02 0.36
C TYR A 13 -16.45 -25.25 1.42
N ILE A 14 -16.41 -23.92 1.32
CA ILE A 14 -15.73 -23.05 2.29
C ILE A 14 -16.31 -23.23 3.69
N GLN A 15 -17.64 -23.21 3.81
CA GLN A 15 -18.32 -23.41 5.09
C GLN A 15 -18.05 -24.79 5.67
N GLY A 16 -18.07 -25.85 4.85
CA GLY A 16 -17.70 -27.21 5.27
C GLY A 16 -16.25 -27.29 5.75
N LEU A 17 -15.31 -26.69 5.02
CA LEU A 17 -13.89 -26.64 5.40
C LEU A 17 -13.68 -25.91 6.73
N THR A 18 -14.33 -24.77 6.94
CA THR A 18 -14.20 -23.99 8.19
C THR A 18 -14.86 -24.68 9.36
N ILE A 19 -15.97 -25.40 9.19
CA ILE A 19 -16.55 -26.26 10.24
C ILE A 19 -15.53 -27.31 10.70
N ILE A 20 -14.83 -27.98 9.78
CA ILE A 20 -13.82 -28.99 10.11
C ILE A 20 -12.65 -28.37 10.87
N THR A 21 -12.19 -27.17 10.49
CA THR A 21 -11.00 -26.55 11.06
C THR A 21 -11.26 -25.72 12.32
N THR A 22 -12.45 -25.14 12.47
CA THR A 22 -12.77 -24.19 13.57
C THR A 22 -13.98 -24.61 14.40
N GLY A 23 -14.72 -25.65 14.00
CA GLY A 23 -16.00 -26.03 14.61
C GLY A 23 -17.17 -25.12 14.24
N GLN A 24 -16.99 -24.12 13.37
CA GLN A 24 -18.01 -23.15 13.00
C GLN A 24 -18.00 -22.87 11.49
N ALA A 25 -19.18 -22.64 10.91
CA ALA A 25 -19.29 -22.18 9.53
C ALA A 25 -18.84 -20.72 9.43
N LYS A 26 -17.69 -20.49 8.81
CA LYS A 26 -17.10 -19.16 8.59
C LYS A 26 -16.75 -18.96 7.11
N GLY A 27 -16.60 -17.71 6.69
CA GLY A 27 -15.91 -17.38 5.45
C GLY A 27 -14.39 -17.51 5.62
N LEU A 28 -13.69 -17.44 4.52
CA LEU A 28 -12.22 -17.38 4.48
C LEU A 28 -11.77 -15.97 4.05
N LEU A 29 -10.82 -15.43 4.79
CA LEU A 29 -10.03 -14.26 4.40
C LEU A 29 -8.59 -14.71 4.18
N TYR A 30 -8.12 -14.67 2.94
CA TYR A 30 -6.71 -14.87 2.67
C TYR A 30 -5.96 -13.53 2.64
N VAL A 31 -4.82 -13.51 3.31
CA VAL A 31 -3.90 -12.37 3.33
C VAL A 31 -2.55 -12.77 2.73
N GLU A 32 -1.74 -11.81 2.33
CA GLU A 32 -0.50 -12.07 1.57
C GLU A 32 0.49 -12.93 2.35
N SER A 33 0.71 -12.61 3.61
CA SER A 33 1.71 -13.28 4.45
C SER A 33 1.22 -13.49 5.88
N PRO A 34 1.89 -14.35 6.67
CA PRO A 34 1.58 -14.51 8.09
C PRO A 34 1.68 -13.21 8.90
N ASN A 35 2.52 -12.26 8.49
CA ASN A 35 2.69 -10.98 9.17
C ASN A 35 1.46 -10.05 9.02
N ASP A 36 0.62 -10.31 8.01
CA ASP A 36 -0.56 -9.48 7.71
C ASP A 36 -1.79 -9.94 8.48
N ILE A 37 -1.76 -11.18 9.03
CA ILE A 37 -2.89 -11.76 9.77
C ILE A 37 -3.32 -10.87 10.95
N GLY A 38 -2.36 -10.32 11.69
CA GLY A 38 -2.65 -9.46 12.85
C GLY A 38 -3.36 -8.18 12.45
N PHE A 39 -2.89 -7.52 11.40
CA PHE A 39 -3.46 -6.28 10.87
C PHE A 39 -4.90 -6.50 10.36
N TRP A 40 -5.10 -7.47 9.49
CA TRP A 40 -6.42 -7.74 8.92
C TRP A 40 -7.42 -8.28 9.95
N ARG A 41 -6.95 -9.08 10.92
CA ARG A 41 -7.78 -9.52 12.05
C ARG A 41 -8.30 -8.34 12.86
N TYR A 42 -7.42 -7.39 13.19
CA TYR A 42 -7.80 -6.21 13.95
C TYR A 42 -8.91 -5.41 13.27
N ILE A 43 -8.85 -5.28 11.94
CA ILE A 43 -9.87 -4.56 11.16
C ILE A 43 -11.17 -5.38 11.08
N VAL A 44 -11.06 -6.63 10.62
CA VAL A 44 -12.22 -7.45 10.31
C VAL A 44 -13.02 -7.83 11.56
N GLU A 45 -12.36 -8.14 12.68
CA GLU A 45 -13.06 -8.46 13.94
C GLU A 45 -13.81 -7.26 14.54
N ARG A 46 -13.47 -6.04 14.16
CA ARG A 46 -14.21 -4.83 14.57
C ARG A 46 -15.47 -4.59 13.74
N VAL A 47 -15.47 -5.00 12.48
CA VAL A 47 -16.55 -4.74 11.54
C VAL A 47 -17.51 -5.93 11.49
N CYS A 48 -16.98 -7.15 11.48
CA CYS A 48 -17.77 -8.39 11.37
C CYS A 48 -17.13 -9.51 12.24
N PRO A 49 -17.26 -9.41 13.57
CA PRO A 49 -16.60 -10.32 14.53
C PRO A 49 -16.98 -11.79 14.28
N GLY A 50 -15.95 -12.64 14.27
CA GLY A 50 -16.10 -14.08 14.10
C GLY A 50 -16.56 -14.57 12.72
N ARG A 51 -16.75 -13.67 11.75
CA ARG A 51 -17.29 -14.00 10.40
C ARG A 51 -16.31 -14.76 9.54
N TYR A 52 -14.99 -14.50 9.67
CA TYR A 52 -13.98 -15.08 8.80
C TYR A 52 -12.89 -15.82 9.57
N GLU A 53 -12.41 -16.93 8.99
CA GLU A 53 -11.13 -17.53 9.34
C GLU A 53 -10.04 -16.88 8.46
N ILE A 54 -8.97 -16.37 9.09
CA ILE A 54 -7.93 -15.62 8.40
C ILE A 54 -6.71 -16.51 8.20
N LYS A 55 -6.28 -16.66 6.93
CA LYS A 55 -5.16 -17.50 6.53
C LYS A 55 -4.18 -16.72 5.64
N ALA A 56 -2.89 -17.03 5.75
CA ALA A 56 -1.90 -16.51 4.82
C ALA A 56 -1.88 -17.34 3.53
N ALA A 57 -1.81 -16.66 2.38
CA ALA A 57 -1.70 -17.29 1.06
C ALA A 57 -0.30 -17.83 0.79
N SER A 58 0.71 -17.25 1.42
CA SER A 58 2.12 -17.63 1.22
C SER A 58 2.86 -17.83 2.54
N LYS A 59 4.03 -18.46 2.45
CA LYS A 59 5.01 -18.49 3.55
C LYS A 59 5.70 -17.12 3.67
N LEU A 60 6.31 -16.88 4.82
CA LEU A 60 7.15 -15.68 5.04
C LEU A 60 8.15 -15.51 3.89
N LYS A 61 8.28 -14.27 3.40
CA LYS A 61 9.17 -13.83 2.30
C LYS A 61 8.80 -14.35 0.89
N ALA A 62 7.64 -15.00 0.70
CA ALA A 62 7.10 -15.27 -0.63
C ALA A 62 6.20 -14.11 -1.09
N ASN A 63 6.05 -13.94 -2.41
CA ASN A 63 5.15 -12.92 -2.96
C ASN A 63 3.69 -13.41 -2.88
N GLY A 64 3.04 -13.12 -1.76
CA GLY A 64 1.67 -13.54 -1.47
C GLY A 64 0.64 -12.91 -2.38
N LYS A 65 0.81 -11.63 -2.77
CA LYS A 65 -0.10 -10.90 -3.66
C LYS A 65 -0.21 -11.61 -5.02
N ARG A 66 0.90 -11.98 -5.63
CA ARG A 66 0.90 -12.74 -6.91
C ARG A 66 0.20 -14.10 -6.82
N THR A 67 0.10 -14.67 -5.62
CA THR A 67 -0.65 -15.91 -5.39
C THR A 67 -2.15 -15.64 -5.31
N LEU A 68 -2.55 -14.45 -4.83
CA LEU A 68 -3.95 -14.05 -4.66
C LEU A 68 -4.56 -13.43 -5.91
N GLU A 69 -3.79 -12.70 -6.71
CA GLU A 69 -4.26 -12.02 -7.93
C GLU A 69 -5.07 -12.91 -8.87
N PRO A 70 -4.67 -14.16 -9.20
CA PRO A 70 -5.45 -15.04 -10.07
C PRO A 70 -6.80 -15.46 -9.49
N GLU A 71 -7.02 -15.26 -8.19
CA GLU A 71 -8.26 -15.60 -7.51
C GLU A 71 -9.27 -14.45 -7.49
N TYR A 72 -8.88 -13.23 -7.85
CA TYR A 72 -9.72 -12.02 -7.72
C TYR A 72 -11.09 -12.18 -8.38
N SER A 73 -11.15 -12.74 -9.58
CA SER A 73 -12.39 -12.97 -10.33
C SER A 73 -13.34 -14.02 -9.70
N LYS A 74 -12.87 -14.78 -8.70
CA LYS A 74 -13.63 -15.87 -8.04
C LYS A 74 -14.10 -15.48 -6.65
N LEU A 75 -13.74 -14.30 -6.16
CA LEU A 75 -14.05 -13.84 -4.83
C LEU A 75 -15.55 -13.61 -4.64
N HIS A 76 -16.03 -13.89 -3.45
CA HIS A 76 -17.41 -13.69 -3.05
C HIS A 76 -17.50 -13.51 -1.52
N LYS A 77 -18.71 -13.24 -1.00
CA LYS A 77 -18.96 -12.91 0.43
C LYS A 77 -18.38 -13.90 1.46
N ASP A 78 -18.12 -15.15 1.08
CA ASP A 78 -17.51 -16.17 1.95
C ASP A 78 -16.05 -16.49 1.59
N TYR A 79 -15.53 -15.86 0.53
CA TYR A 79 -14.14 -15.95 0.09
C TYR A 79 -13.64 -14.57 -0.30
N ILE A 80 -12.90 -13.93 0.57
CA ILE A 80 -12.37 -12.58 0.39
C ILE A 80 -10.85 -12.59 0.57
N VAL A 81 -10.20 -11.54 0.10
CA VAL A 81 -8.75 -11.34 0.29
C VAL A 81 -8.45 -10.02 0.96
N GLY A 82 -7.33 -9.96 1.68
CA GLY A 82 -6.78 -8.75 2.29
C GLY A 82 -5.35 -8.53 1.78
N VAL A 83 -5.12 -7.43 1.08
CA VAL A 83 -3.85 -7.14 0.39
C VAL A 83 -3.40 -5.71 0.62
N ASP A 84 -2.12 -5.44 0.42
CA ASP A 84 -1.64 -4.07 0.34
C ASP A 84 -2.11 -3.43 -0.98
N GLY A 85 -2.44 -2.13 -0.92
CA GLY A 85 -2.86 -1.38 -2.10
C GLY A 85 -1.76 -1.30 -3.16
N ASP A 86 -0.52 -1.12 -2.72
CA ASP A 86 0.66 -0.92 -3.57
C ASP A 86 0.39 0.15 -4.66
N MET A 87 1.03 -0.02 -5.81
CA MET A 87 0.74 0.77 -6.99
C MET A 87 -0.65 0.50 -7.58
N ASP A 88 -1.25 -0.67 -7.28
CA ASP A 88 -2.51 -1.09 -7.91
C ASP A 88 -3.69 -0.24 -7.46
N TYR A 89 -3.71 0.17 -6.19
CA TYR A 89 -4.73 1.11 -5.69
C TYR A 89 -4.60 2.50 -6.32
N LEU A 90 -3.37 2.97 -6.45
CA LEU A 90 -3.07 4.31 -6.97
C LEU A 90 -3.10 4.37 -8.52
N CYS A 91 -2.88 3.24 -9.19
CA CYS A 91 -2.80 3.13 -10.65
C CYS A 91 -3.77 2.07 -11.19
N PRO A 92 -5.11 2.29 -11.11
CA PRO A 92 -6.11 1.28 -11.47
C PRO A 92 -6.06 0.83 -12.93
N LEU A 93 -5.51 1.64 -13.83
CA LEU A 93 -5.41 1.32 -15.26
C LEU A 93 -4.14 0.57 -15.64
N ARG A 94 -3.21 0.32 -14.70
CA ARG A 94 -1.91 -0.29 -15.03
C ARG A 94 -2.03 -1.75 -15.48
N ASN A 95 -3.01 -2.50 -14.97
CA ASN A 95 -3.30 -3.88 -15.38
C ASN A 95 -4.69 -4.33 -14.91
N SER A 96 -5.11 -5.54 -15.31
CA SER A 96 -6.44 -6.07 -14.95
C SER A 96 -6.61 -6.29 -13.45
N TYR A 97 -5.57 -6.72 -12.73
CA TYR A 97 -5.64 -6.95 -11.28
C TYR A 97 -5.78 -5.63 -10.50
N ALA A 98 -5.11 -4.58 -10.94
CA ALA A 98 -5.29 -3.24 -10.38
C ALA A 98 -6.73 -2.72 -10.58
N ASN A 99 -7.31 -2.96 -11.74
CA ASN A 99 -8.71 -2.63 -12.01
C ASN A 99 -9.66 -3.44 -11.13
N GLU A 100 -9.44 -4.74 -10.98
CA GLU A 100 -10.24 -5.60 -10.10
C GLU A 100 -10.11 -5.19 -8.62
N LEU A 101 -8.91 -4.85 -8.15
CA LEU A 101 -8.67 -4.35 -6.79
C LEU A 101 -9.50 -3.10 -6.49
N ASN A 102 -9.57 -2.17 -7.43
CA ASN A 102 -10.33 -0.92 -7.25
C ASN A 102 -11.85 -1.10 -7.44
N GLY A 103 -12.30 -2.17 -8.10
CA GLY A 103 -13.70 -2.40 -8.42
C GLY A 103 -14.41 -3.45 -7.56
N SER A 104 -13.69 -4.35 -6.90
CA SER A 104 -14.27 -5.47 -6.17
C SER A 104 -14.51 -5.16 -4.70
N VAL A 105 -15.72 -5.40 -4.22
CA VAL A 105 -16.07 -5.30 -2.79
C VAL A 105 -15.56 -6.49 -1.94
N TYR A 106 -14.97 -7.48 -2.57
CA TYR A 106 -14.43 -8.69 -1.91
C TYR A 106 -12.90 -8.65 -1.78
N ILE A 107 -12.26 -7.60 -2.29
CA ILE A 107 -10.85 -7.33 -2.10
C ILE A 107 -10.72 -6.21 -1.07
N LEU A 108 -10.36 -6.59 0.14
CA LEU A 108 -9.98 -5.62 1.16
C LEU A 108 -8.55 -5.17 0.85
N HIS A 109 -8.34 -3.88 0.73
CA HIS A 109 -6.98 -3.37 0.53
C HIS A 109 -6.69 -2.19 1.45
N THR A 110 -5.41 -1.91 1.67
CA THR A 110 -5.00 -0.67 2.33
C THR A 110 -5.35 0.50 1.40
N PHE A 111 -5.97 1.56 1.95
CA PHE A 111 -6.25 2.80 1.20
C PHE A 111 -5.00 3.68 1.10
N SER A 112 -3.84 3.04 0.96
CA SER A 112 -2.52 3.62 0.84
C SER A 112 -1.61 2.62 0.14
N TYR A 113 -0.32 2.94 -0.02
CA TYR A 113 0.63 2.02 -0.63
C TYR A 113 0.70 0.67 0.12
N ALA A 114 0.86 0.70 1.44
CA ALA A 114 0.93 -0.51 2.28
C ALA A 114 0.41 -0.22 3.69
N LYS A 115 0.20 -1.27 4.49
CA LYS A 115 -0.18 -1.14 5.90
C LYS A 115 0.84 -0.33 6.72
N GLU A 116 2.12 -0.41 6.36
CA GLU A 116 3.19 0.38 6.98
C GLU A 116 2.99 1.88 6.76
N SER A 117 2.43 2.29 5.63
CA SER A 117 2.08 3.70 5.37
C SER A 117 1.04 4.22 6.36
N LEU A 118 0.08 3.37 6.75
CA LEU A 118 -0.92 3.70 7.77
C LEU A 118 -0.30 3.71 9.18
N GLN A 119 0.56 2.72 9.47
CA GLN A 119 1.21 2.59 10.78
C GLN A 119 2.26 3.69 11.03
N CYS A 120 2.87 4.20 9.97
CA CYS A 120 3.87 5.25 10.00
C CYS A 120 3.31 6.59 9.48
N SER A 121 1.99 6.80 9.52
CA SER A 121 1.42 8.11 9.21
C SER A 121 1.90 9.17 10.20
N LEU A 122 1.85 10.43 9.80
CA LEU A 122 2.28 11.54 10.66
C LEU A 122 1.57 11.51 12.01
N GLU A 123 0.25 11.32 11.98
CA GLU A 123 -0.61 11.27 13.17
C GLU A 123 -0.26 10.08 14.08
N ALA A 124 0.04 8.91 13.49
CA ALA A 124 0.42 7.73 14.26
C ALA A 124 1.78 7.93 14.94
N VAL A 125 2.74 8.53 14.25
CA VAL A 125 4.07 8.86 14.80
C VAL A 125 3.93 9.89 15.92
N GLU A 126 3.15 10.95 15.73
CA GLU A 126 2.88 11.97 16.75
C GLU A 126 2.21 11.37 17.99
N ASP A 127 1.20 10.51 17.83
CA ASP A 127 0.52 9.85 18.95
C ASP A 127 1.49 8.96 19.74
N ILE A 128 2.34 8.19 19.06
CA ILE A 128 3.36 7.35 19.71
C ILE A 128 4.36 8.23 20.48
N MET A 129 4.87 9.28 19.85
CA MET A 129 5.83 10.19 20.50
C MET A 129 5.24 10.87 21.72
N ASN A 130 4.00 11.37 21.64
CA ASN A 130 3.30 11.98 22.76
C ASN A 130 3.05 11.01 23.92
N ARG A 131 2.87 9.73 23.65
CA ARG A 131 2.71 8.69 24.68
C ARG A 131 4.04 8.26 25.34
N LEU A 132 5.14 8.36 24.62
CA LEU A 132 6.47 7.96 25.12
C LEU A 132 7.15 9.06 25.93
N ILE A 133 6.74 10.31 25.78
CA ILE A 133 7.38 11.47 26.40
C ILE A 133 6.42 12.11 27.38
N PHE A 134 6.64 11.81 28.66
CA PHE A 134 5.74 12.18 29.76
C PHE A 134 5.87 13.63 30.24
N ASP A 135 6.97 14.34 29.91
CA ASP A 135 7.33 15.59 30.63
C ASP A 135 7.47 16.87 29.79
N SER A 136 7.32 16.81 28.47
CA SER A 136 7.38 18.02 27.62
C SER A 136 6.73 17.80 26.27
N PRO A 137 6.05 18.81 25.69
CA PRO A 137 5.72 18.79 24.27
C PRO A 137 7.04 18.72 23.51
N VAL A 138 7.35 17.56 22.95
CA VAL A 138 8.53 17.40 22.11
C VAL A 138 8.24 18.12 20.82
N ASP A 139 9.14 19.01 20.48
CA ASP A 139 9.27 19.52 19.12
C ASP A 139 9.52 18.29 18.24
N ASN A 140 8.48 17.84 17.51
CA ASN A 140 8.49 16.55 16.85
C ASN A 140 9.31 16.63 15.56
N GLU A 141 10.63 16.65 15.69
CA GLU A 141 11.58 16.74 14.56
C GLU A 141 11.39 15.58 13.59
N ILE A 142 10.96 14.40 14.07
CA ILE A 142 10.65 13.25 13.18
C ILE A 142 9.45 13.57 12.31
N ALA A 143 8.36 14.09 12.89
CA ALA A 143 7.16 14.48 12.16
C ALA A 143 7.47 15.58 11.14
N ARG A 144 8.27 16.57 11.52
CA ARG A 144 8.74 17.63 10.63
C ARG A 144 9.56 17.07 9.47
N ALA A 145 10.50 16.17 9.75
CA ALA A 145 11.31 15.52 8.72
C ALA A 145 10.46 14.67 7.75
N MET A 146 9.45 13.97 8.25
CA MET A 146 8.51 13.22 7.41
C MET A 146 7.70 14.16 6.50
N SER A 147 7.22 15.28 7.03
CA SER A 147 6.51 16.29 6.27
C SER A 147 7.41 16.91 5.18
N ASP A 148 8.63 17.30 5.53
CA ASP A 148 9.60 17.87 4.59
C ASP A 148 9.98 16.89 3.47
N LEU A 149 10.15 15.61 3.82
CA LEU A 149 10.37 14.54 2.85
C LEU A 149 9.16 14.39 1.92
N SER A 150 7.96 14.29 2.49
CA SER A 150 6.71 14.14 1.73
C SER A 150 6.55 15.27 0.71
N HIS A 151 6.75 16.52 1.11
CA HIS A 151 6.72 17.67 0.21
C HIS A 151 7.80 17.60 -0.87
N ALA A 152 9.01 17.16 -0.51
CA ALA A 152 10.12 17.08 -1.47
C ALA A 152 9.89 16.05 -2.57
N ILE A 153 9.22 14.93 -2.26
CA ILE A 153 9.00 13.83 -3.22
C ILE A 153 7.68 13.93 -3.98
N TYR A 154 6.73 14.76 -3.53
CA TYR A 154 5.34 14.78 -3.99
C TYR A 154 5.20 14.85 -5.51
N ASP A 155 5.79 15.86 -6.16
CA ASP A 155 5.67 16.05 -7.60
C ASP A 155 6.26 14.90 -8.40
N ALA A 156 7.45 14.42 -7.99
CA ALA A 156 8.11 13.30 -8.67
C ALA A 156 7.31 11.99 -8.55
N VAL A 157 6.77 11.71 -7.35
CA VAL A 157 5.93 10.53 -7.11
C VAL A 157 4.63 10.64 -7.92
N THR A 158 3.98 11.80 -7.92
CA THR A 158 2.72 12.04 -8.67
C THR A 158 2.93 11.83 -10.18
N ILE A 159 4.00 12.38 -10.75
CA ILE A 159 4.35 12.16 -12.16
C ILE A 159 4.61 10.67 -12.42
N HIS A 160 5.34 10.01 -11.53
CA HIS A 160 5.64 8.58 -11.65
C HIS A 160 4.37 7.73 -11.66
N LEU A 161 3.46 7.97 -10.72
CA LEU A 161 2.17 7.28 -10.63
C LEU A 161 1.32 7.53 -11.88
N TYR A 162 1.24 8.77 -12.34
CA TYR A 162 0.51 9.11 -13.57
C TYR A 162 1.04 8.35 -14.79
N ARG A 163 2.36 8.31 -14.96
CA ARG A 163 2.99 7.54 -16.05
C ARG A 163 2.68 6.05 -15.97
N HIS A 164 2.73 5.47 -14.77
CA HIS A 164 2.35 4.09 -14.53
C HIS A 164 0.88 3.80 -14.85
N ASN A 165 0.00 4.73 -14.51
CA ASN A 165 -1.43 4.58 -14.76
C ASN A 165 -1.78 4.73 -16.23
N SER A 166 -1.19 5.72 -16.92
CA SER A 166 -1.55 6.06 -18.31
C SER A 166 -0.74 5.35 -19.37
N MET A 167 0.50 4.92 -19.06
CA MET A 167 1.42 4.29 -20.02
C MET A 167 2.11 3.03 -19.45
N PRO A 168 1.35 2.06 -18.92
CA PRO A 168 1.93 0.94 -18.16
C PRO A 168 2.88 0.05 -19.00
N GLN A 169 2.74 0.05 -20.33
CA GLN A 169 3.60 -0.73 -21.23
C GLN A 169 4.93 -0.03 -21.56
N GLN A 170 5.02 1.27 -21.35
CA GLN A 170 6.16 2.10 -21.77
C GLN A 170 6.97 2.61 -20.59
N TYR A 171 6.37 2.64 -19.40
CA TYR A 171 6.96 3.21 -18.21
C TYR A 171 7.35 2.13 -17.20
N HIS A 172 8.61 2.15 -16.73
CA HIS A 172 9.14 1.13 -15.83
C HIS A 172 9.35 1.65 -14.41
N ASP A 173 9.07 0.80 -13.43
CA ASP A 173 9.21 1.08 -11.98
C ASP A 173 10.62 1.55 -11.55
N GLY A 174 11.65 1.17 -12.32
CA GLY A 174 13.04 1.42 -11.96
C GLY A 174 13.53 2.85 -12.06
N SER A 175 12.71 3.81 -12.52
CA SER A 175 13.18 5.17 -12.77
C SER A 175 13.19 6.08 -11.55
N LEU A 176 12.22 5.95 -10.65
CA LEU A 176 12.09 6.80 -9.45
C LEU A 176 12.66 6.15 -8.18
N TRP A 177 12.35 4.88 -7.91
CA TRP A 177 12.69 4.23 -6.64
C TRP A 177 14.18 4.26 -6.27
N PRO A 178 15.14 4.12 -7.23
CA PRO A 178 16.54 4.27 -6.92
C PRO A 178 16.92 5.66 -6.39
N LEU A 179 16.21 6.71 -6.82
CA LEU A 179 16.46 8.10 -6.39
C LEU A 179 15.97 8.34 -4.95
N LEU A 180 14.91 7.64 -4.53
CA LEU A 180 14.38 7.72 -3.16
C LEU A 180 15.20 6.91 -2.16
N LYS A 181 16.08 6.02 -2.65
CA LYS A 181 16.93 5.19 -1.79
C LYS A 181 18.16 5.96 -1.35
N MET A 182 18.20 6.35 -0.08
CA MET A 182 19.37 6.97 0.52
C MET A 182 20.59 6.04 0.47
N PRO A 183 21.80 6.56 0.22
CA PRO A 183 23.04 5.81 0.43
C PRO A 183 23.12 5.27 1.86
N SER A 184 23.73 4.10 2.06
CA SER A 184 23.78 3.40 3.34
C SER A 184 24.43 4.19 4.49
N ASN A 185 25.24 5.18 4.16
CA ASN A 185 25.91 6.08 5.12
C ASN A 185 25.22 7.43 5.30
N VAL A 186 24.12 7.67 4.59
CA VAL A 186 23.35 8.92 4.65
C VAL A 186 22.00 8.66 5.31
N SER A 187 21.58 9.56 6.17
CA SER A 187 20.26 9.55 6.82
C SER A 187 19.60 10.91 6.66
N LEU A 188 18.28 10.92 6.50
CA LEU A 188 17.48 12.15 6.51
C LEU A 188 17.42 12.81 7.89
N LEU A 189 17.67 12.03 8.94
CA LEU A 189 17.77 12.55 10.30
C LEU A 189 19.20 12.45 10.80
N ASN A 190 19.66 13.48 11.47
CA ASN A 190 20.90 13.46 12.23
C ASN A 190 20.75 12.52 13.43
N LYS A 191 21.64 11.55 13.54
CA LYS A 191 21.54 10.50 14.59
C LYS A 191 21.67 11.01 16.03
N LYS A 192 22.22 12.22 16.24
CA LYS A 192 22.49 12.76 17.58
C LYS A 192 21.29 13.48 18.16
N ASP A 193 20.58 14.26 17.36
CA ASP A 193 19.55 15.19 17.79
C ASP A 193 18.21 15.02 17.05
N LEU A 194 18.17 14.07 16.11
CA LEU A 194 17.01 13.77 15.25
C LEU A 194 16.55 14.94 14.38
N THR A 195 17.37 15.99 14.25
CA THR A 195 17.06 17.10 13.33
C THR A 195 17.18 16.67 11.88
N VAL A 196 16.51 17.41 10.99
CA VAL A 196 16.55 17.15 9.55
C VAL A 196 17.97 17.36 9.01
N ASN A 197 18.50 16.38 8.29
CA ASN A 197 19.75 16.51 7.54
C ASN A 197 19.49 17.29 6.25
N ILE A 198 19.65 18.61 6.32
CA ILE A 198 19.36 19.53 5.21
C ILE A 198 20.19 19.20 3.96
N SER A 199 21.45 18.77 4.11
CA SER A 199 22.28 18.39 2.96
C SER A 199 21.69 17.19 2.22
N ALA A 200 21.35 16.13 2.94
CA ALA A 200 20.72 14.93 2.36
C ALA A 200 19.37 15.24 1.68
N LEU A 201 18.57 16.11 2.29
CA LEU A 201 17.29 16.53 1.72
C LEU A 201 17.49 17.36 0.43
N ASN A 202 18.49 18.23 0.40
CA ASN A 202 18.81 19.03 -0.78
C ASN A 202 19.36 18.17 -1.92
N ASP A 203 20.22 17.20 -1.63
CA ASP A 203 20.72 16.25 -2.63
C ASP A 203 19.56 15.44 -3.25
N LEU A 204 18.60 15.01 -2.42
CA LEU A 204 17.39 14.35 -2.89
C LEU A 204 16.56 15.29 -3.79
N ARG A 205 16.33 16.53 -3.39
CA ARG A 205 15.60 17.53 -4.19
C ARG A 205 16.23 17.76 -5.55
N VAL A 206 17.56 17.81 -5.63
CA VAL A 206 18.29 17.95 -6.92
C VAL A 206 18.06 16.72 -7.80
N ALA A 207 18.19 15.51 -7.25
CA ALA A 207 17.95 14.28 -7.99
C ALA A 207 16.51 14.19 -8.52
N LEU A 208 15.53 14.55 -7.69
CA LEU A 208 14.12 14.57 -8.07
C LEU A 208 13.80 15.68 -9.10
N SER A 209 14.43 16.84 -9.02
CA SER A 209 14.28 17.90 -10.03
C SER A 209 14.72 17.43 -11.40
N ASN A 210 15.84 16.70 -11.48
CA ASN A 210 16.32 16.10 -12.74
C ASN A 210 15.33 15.04 -13.27
N PHE A 211 14.75 14.23 -12.37
CA PHE A 211 13.71 13.27 -12.75
C PHE A 211 12.47 13.98 -13.31
N ILE A 212 11.98 15.03 -12.64
CA ILE A 212 10.81 15.82 -13.10
C ILE A 212 11.08 16.44 -14.47
N GLN A 213 12.27 17.04 -14.67
CA GLN A 213 12.65 17.62 -15.95
C GLN A 213 12.72 16.60 -17.09
N SER A 214 13.11 15.35 -16.77
CA SER A 214 13.15 14.26 -17.75
C SER A 214 11.78 13.65 -18.04
N ASN A 215 10.78 13.91 -17.19
CA ASN A 215 9.44 13.36 -17.28
C ASN A 215 8.36 14.45 -17.35
N VAL A 216 8.64 15.55 -18.02
CA VAL A 216 7.72 16.69 -18.16
C VAL A 216 6.36 16.25 -18.70
N ILE A 217 5.29 16.73 -18.07
CA ILE A 217 3.93 16.57 -18.57
C ILE A 217 3.73 17.51 -19.75
N LEU A 218 3.55 16.94 -20.92
CA LEU A 218 3.38 17.70 -22.15
C LEU A 218 2.01 18.43 -22.17
N PRO A 219 1.86 19.53 -22.93
CA PRO A 219 0.60 20.26 -22.98
C PRO A 219 -0.63 19.40 -23.30
N GLN A 220 -0.48 18.42 -24.20
CA GLN A 220 -1.56 17.49 -24.57
C GLN A 220 -1.90 16.46 -23.46
N GLU A 221 -1.05 16.28 -22.47
CA GLU A 221 -1.26 15.36 -21.35
C GLU A 221 -1.82 16.08 -20.11
N ARG A 222 -1.82 17.42 -20.12
CA ARG A 222 -2.12 18.22 -18.93
C ARG A 222 -3.50 17.94 -18.35
N GLU A 223 -4.53 17.87 -19.18
CA GLU A 223 -5.91 17.60 -18.73
C GLU A 223 -6.00 16.22 -18.04
N GLY A 224 -5.39 15.19 -18.65
CA GLY A 224 -5.34 13.85 -18.06
C GLY A 224 -4.55 13.80 -16.75
N PHE A 225 -3.45 14.52 -16.67
CA PHE A 225 -2.65 14.63 -15.46
C PHE A 225 -3.42 15.34 -14.33
N ASP A 226 -4.04 16.48 -14.61
CA ASP A 226 -4.77 17.25 -13.61
C ASP A 226 -6.00 16.46 -13.09
N SER A 227 -6.68 15.72 -13.98
CA SER A 227 -7.77 14.80 -13.60
C SER A 227 -7.27 13.67 -12.69
N TYR A 228 -6.13 13.08 -13.00
CA TYR A 228 -5.51 12.03 -12.18
C TYR A 228 -5.09 12.56 -10.79
N VAL A 229 -4.49 13.75 -10.74
CA VAL A 229 -4.13 14.40 -9.46
C VAL A 229 -5.37 14.64 -8.60
N ALA A 230 -6.47 15.11 -9.20
CA ALA A 230 -7.74 15.29 -8.49
C ALA A 230 -8.28 13.95 -7.94
N GLU A 231 -8.18 12.86 -8.71
CA GLU A 231 -8.55 11.51 -8.25
C GLU A 231 -7.67 11.07 -7.07
N LEU A 232 -6.35 11.20 -7.17
CA LEU A 232 -5.44 10.87 -6.07
C LEU A 232 -5.77 11.64 -4.80
N THR A 233 -6.02 12.93 -4.93
CA THR A 233 -6.38 13.79 -3.79
C THR A 233 -7.70 13.35 -3.14
N SER A 234 -8.65 12.82 -3.91
CA SER A 234 -9.92 12.31 -3.39
C SER A 234 -9.79 10.96 -2.67
N LYS A 235 -8.71 10.24 -2.92
CA LYS A 235 -8.42 8.95 -2.27
C LYS A 235 -7.75 9.09 -0.90
N GLY A 236 -7.39 10.30 -0.48
CA GLY A 236 -6.75 10.61 0.80
C GLY A 236 -5.38 11.17 0.67
#